data_4956b9cf22f055da9f14c2d787903225
#
_entry.id   4956b9cf22f055da9f14c2d787903225
#
_cell.length_a   1.000
_cell.length_b   1.000
_cell.length_c   1.000
_cell.angle_alpha   90.00
_cell.angle_beta   90.00
_cell.angle_gamma   90.00
#
_symmetry.space_group_name_H-M   'P 1'
#
loop_
_entity.id
_entity.type
_entity.pdbx_description
1 polymer ?
#
loop_
_entity_poly.entity_id
_entity_poly.type
_entity_poly.pdbx_seq_one_letter_code
_entity_poly.pdbx_strand_id
1 'polypeptide(L)'
;MSLMAMRYKTFVWPHNPRVYTINYERNVAVHKVPEGRYFLQDLGMTRRVMKGEGEFVGQGAYSQFKALATVFYDSGPGLLVHPLWQSASVYFVDLKLQQEPRPDYVRYSFTFWEAYENYSEALKQDSGTVGGELAGQGGTSGKEPAIRYHTVVRGDNLWTLARTYGTTVQ
;
A
#
# COMPACT_ATOMS: atom_id res chain seq x y z
N MET A 1 -30.47 4.98 0.48
CA MET A 1 -29.20 5.05 1.24
C MET A 1 -28.35 6.16 0.64
N SER A 2 -27.94 7.13 1.42
CA SER A 2 -27.01 8.18 0.96
C SER A 2 -25.57 7.63 1.07
N LEU A 3 -24.80 7.74 -0.01
CA LEU A 3 -23.39 7.40 0.01
C LEU A 3 -22.62 8.41 0.86
N MET A 4 -21.60 7.95 1.59
CA MET A 4 -20.71 8.82 2.34
C MET A 4 -19.91 9.70 1.36
N ALA A 5 -19.63 10.96 1.73
CA ALA A 5 -18.81 11.83 0.91
C ALA A 5 -17.37 11.31 0.86
N MET A 6 -16.79 11.30 -0.33
CA MET A 6 -15.37 11.01 -0.53
C MET A 6 -14.53 12.12 0.12
N ARG A 7 -13.42 11.75 0.75
CA ARG A 7 -12.50 12.71 1.35
C ARG A 7 -11.05 12.25 1.22
N TYR A 8 -10.16 13.21 1.07
CA TYR A 8 -8.71 12.98 1.05
C TYR A 8 -8.01 14.09 1.83
N LYS A 9 -7.21 13.74 2.82
CA LYS A 9 -6.62 14.69 3.76
C LYS A 9 -7.71 15.64 4.32
N THR A 10 -7.57 16.94 4.08
CA THR A 10 -8.53 17.97 4.51
C THR A 10 -9.65 18.25 3.50
N PHE A 11 -9.54 17.74 2.28
CA PHE A 11 -10.53 17.97 1.24
C PHE A 11 -11.68 16.96 1.31
N VAL A 12 -12.90 17.48 1.32
CA VAL A 12 -14.12 16.68 1.26
C VAL A 12 -14.83 17.03 -0.04
N TRP A 13 -15.13 16.02 -0.85
CA TRP A 13 -15.88 16.24 -2.09
C TRP A 13 -17.31 16.68 -1.79
N PRO A 14 -17.77 17.82 -2.31
CA PRO A 14 -19.17 18.24 -2.14
C PRO A 14 -20.13 17.29 -2.84
N HIS A 15 -19.71 16.75 -3.99
CA HIS A 15 -20.38 15.70 -4.73
C HIS A 15 -19.37 14.60 -5.04
N ASN A 16 -19.72 13.37 -4.79
CA ASN A 16 -18.86 12.25 -5.12
C ASN A 16 -18.53 12.23 -6.61
N PRO A 17 -17.29 11.91 -7.00
CA PRO A 17 -16.93 11.78 -8.41
C PRO A 17 -17.86 10.81 -9.14
N ARG A 18 -18.09 11.07 -10.42
CA ARG A 18 -19.05 10.30 -11.23
C ARG A 18 -18.58 8.88 -11.55
N VAL A 19 -17.28 8.73 -11.77
CA VAL A 19 -16.67 7.45 -12.16
C VAL A 19 -15.49 7.15 -11.26
N TYR A 20 -15.37 5.90 -10.85
CA TYR A 20 -14.23 5.36 -10.10
C TYR A 20 -13.75 4.09 -10.77
N THR A 21 -12.45 3.93 -10.83
CA THR A 21 -11.79 2.71 -11.29
C THR A 21 -10.70 2.36 -10.31
N ILE A 22 -10.66 1.14 -9.84
CA ILE A 22 -9.57 0.61 -9.02
C ILE A 22 -8.94 -0.53 -9.77
N ASN A 23 -7.66 -0.39 -10.09
CA ASN A 23 -6.88 -1.43 -10.73
C ASN A 23 -6.11 -2.22 -9.67
N TYR A 24 -6.33 -3.53 -9.67
CA TYR A 24 -5.57 -4.50 -8.91
C TYR A 24 -4.69 -5.26 -9.89
N GLU A 25 -3.39 -5.19 -9.71
CA GLU A 25 -2.43 -5.86 -10.58
C GLU A 25 -1.52 -6.75 -9.75
N ARG A 26 -1.16 -7.88 -10.33
CA ARG A 26 -0.20 -8.83 -9.75
C ARG A 26 0.97 -9.00 -10.71
N ASN A 27 2.17 -8.89 -10.18
CA ASN A 27 3.37 -9.17 -10.94
C ASN A 27 3.57 -10.67 -11.08
N VAL A 28 3.67 -11.13 -12.33
CA VAL A 28 3.94 -12.53 -12.64
C VAL A 28 5.10 -12.58 -13.63
N ALA A 29 6.19 -13.23 -13.24
CA ALA A 29 7.29 -13.50 -14.16
C ALA A 29 7.02 -14.80 -14.94
N VAL A 30 7.30 -14.75 -16.25
CA VAL A 30 7.15 -15.90 -17.15
C VAL A 30 8.54 -16.43 -17.48
N HIS A 31 8.86 -17.63 -17.02
CA HIS A 31 10.10 -18.33 -17.33
C HIS A 31 9.84 -19.39 -18.39
N LYS A 32 10.51 -19.28 -19.53
CA LYS A 32 10.48 -20.32 -20.57
C LYS A 32 11.47 -21.42 -20.20
N VAL A 33 10.97 -22.65 -20.19
CA VAL A 33 11.77 -23.87 -19.98
C VAL A 33 11.98 -24.54 -21.32
N PRO A 34 13.13 -25.24 -21.58
CA PRO A 34 13.29 -26.08 -22.75
C PRO A 34 12.10 -27.01 -22.92
N GLU A 35 11.77 -27.35 -24.18
CA GLU A 35 10.61 -28.17 -24.58
C GLU A 35 9.25 -27.46 -24.65
N GLY A 36 9.23 -26.13 -24.77
CA GLY A 36 8.00 -25.37 -25.04
C GLY A 36 7.07 -25.20 -23.84
N ARG A 37 7.49 -25.55 -22.64
CA ARG A 37 6.78 -25.29 -21.40
C ARG A 37 7.16 -23.91 -20.84
N TYR A 38 6.30 -23.33 -20.03
CA TYR A 38 6.59 -22.12 -19.27
C TYR A 38 6.22 -22.32 -17.81
N PHE A 39 6.96 -21.66 -16.95
CA PHE A 39 6.70 -21.61 -15.51
C PHE A 39 6.33 -20.17 -15.13
N LEU A 40 5.26 -20.01 -14.38
CA LEU A 40 4.81 -18.73 -13.86
C LEU A 40 5.27 -18.59 -12.41
N GLN A 41 5.98 -17.51 -12.12
CA GLN A 41 6.38 -17.14 -10.77
C GLN A 41 5.56 -15.94 -10.34
N ASP A 42 4.82 -16.09 -9.26
CA ASP A 42 4.10 -14.97 -8.63
C ASP A 42 5.10 -14.10 -7.85
N LEU A 43 5.23 -12.84 -8.24
CA LEU A 43 6.09 -11.84 -7.60
C LEU A 43 5.32 -10.93 -6.63
N GLY A 44 4.05 -11.26 -6.37
CA GLY A 44 3.20 -10.54 -5.44
C GLY A 44 2.33 -9.46 -6.07
N MET A 45 1.56 -8.78 -5.22
CA MET A 45 0.67 -7.70 -5.62
C MET A 45 1.45 -6.43 -5.90
N THR A 46 1.05 -5.69 -6.94
CA THR A 46 1.50 -4.31 -7.14
C THR A 46 0.62 -3.34 -6.36
N ARG A 47 1.04 -2.08 -6.33
CA ARG A 47 0.22 -1.02 -5.74
C ARG A 47 -1.15 -0.93 -6.42
N ARG A 48 -2.19 -0.69 -5.64
CA ARG A 48 -3.49 -0.35 -6.21
C ARG A 48 -3.44 1.06 -6.83
N VAL A 49 -3.99 1.18 -8.02
CA VAL A 49 -4.14 2.46 -8.72
C VAL A 49 -5.61 2.81 -8.77
N MET A 50 -5.97 3.93 -8.15
CA MET A 50 -7.33 4.43 -8.08
C MET A 50 -7.45 5.65 -8.98
N LYS A 51 -8.32 5.57 -9.97
CA LYS A 51 -8.59 6.67 -10.90
C LYS A 51 -10.04 7.07 -10.80
N GLY A 52 -10.32 8.34 -11.05
CA GLY A 52 -11.68 8.81 -11.11
C GLY A 52 -11.85 10.07 -11.92
N GLU A 53 -13.09 10.33 -12.29
CA GLU A 53 -13.51 11.53 -12.96
C GLU A 53 -14.68 12.16 -12.21
N GLY A 54 -14.65 13.47 -12.10
CA GLY A 54 -15.70 14.22 -11.45
C GLY A 54 -15.90 15.57 -12.08
N GLU A 55 -16.92 16.26 -11.60
CA GLU A 55 -17.26 17.59 -12.03
C GLU A 55 -17.66 18.44 -10.84
N PHE A 56 -17.28 19.71 -10.88
CA PHE A 56 -17.80 20.73 -9.99
C PHE A 56 -18.72 21.64 -10.78
N VAL A 57 -19.89 21.92 -10.24
CA VAL A 57 -20.95 22.67 -10.91
C VAL A 57 -21.41 23.82 -10.04
N GLY A 58 -21.74 24.94 -10.66
CA GLY A 58 -22.28 26.15 -10.02
C GLY A 58 -21.23 27.19 -9.65
N GLN A 59 -21.69 28.28 -8.99
CA GLN A 59 -20.88 29.45 -8.64
C GLN A 59 -19.76 29.13 -7.66
N GLY A 60 -19.08 28.22 -7.62
CA GLY A 60 -17.99 27.83 -6.71
C GLY A 60 -17.10 26.75 -7.31
N ALA A 61 -17.42 26.30 -8.52
CA ALA A 61 -16.75 25.20 -9.19
C ALA A 61 -15.22 25.38 -9.23
N TYR A 62 -14.76 26.58 -9.60
CA TYR A 62 -13.33 26.91 -9.62
C TYR A 62 -12.69 26.96 -8.25
N SER A 63 -13.41 27.47 -7.26
CA SER A 63 -12.91 27.51 -5.86
C SER A 63 -12.75 26.11 -5.29
N GLN A 64 -13.69 25.22 -5.60
CA GLN A 64 -13.61 23.81 -5.20
C GLN A 64 -12.43 23.09 -5.90
N PHE A 65 -12.22 23.36 -7.19
CA PHE A 65 -11.07 22.82 -7.91
C PHE A 65 -9.75 23.36 -7.36
N LYS A 66 -9.66 24.66 -7.04
CA LYS A 66 -8.47 25.23 -6.37
C LYS A 66 -8.19 24.58 -5.02
N ALA A 67 -9.21 24.32 -4.22
CA ALA A 67 -9.05 23.62 -2.95
C ALA A 67 -8.52 22.19 -3.17
N LEU A 68 -9.04 21.46 -4.16
CA LEU A 68 -8.54 20.14 -4.54
C LEU A 68 -7.08 20.20 -5.02
N ALA A 69 -6.74 21.21 -5.85
CA ALA A 69 -5.37 21.42 -6.31
C ALA A 69 -4.42 21.75 -5.15
N THR A 70 -4.87 22.52 -4.16
CA THR A 70 -4.07 22.82 -2.96
C THR A 70 -3.68 21.54 -2.23
N VAL A 71 -4.62 20.61 -2.06
CA VAL A 71 -4.35 19.32 -1.42
C VAL A 71 -3.46 18.41 -2.29
N PHE A 72 -3.51 18.57 -3.61
CA PHE A 72 -2.59 17.89 -4.53
C PHE A 72 -1.14 18.34 -4.35
N TYR A 73 -0.91 19.64 -4.14
CA TYR A 73 0.44 20.17 -3.86
C TYR A 73 0.95 19.86 -2.45
N ASP A 74 0.08 19.45 -1.53
CA ASP A 74 0.48 19.04 -0.20
C ASP A 74 1.19 17.68 -0.24
N SER A 75 2.49 17.69 0.07
CA SER A 75 3.36 16.53 -0.03
C SER A 75 2.98 15.40 0.94
N GLY A 76 3.42 14.19 0.60
CA GLY A 76 3.24 13.00 1.41
C GLY A 76 1.90 12.26 1.19
N PRO A 77 1.80 11.05 1.72
CA PRO A 77 0.59 10.25 1.63
C PRO A 77 -0.52 10.85 2.49
N GLY A 78 -1.75 10.56 2.15
CA GLY A 78 -2.92 10.94 2.90
C GLY A 78 -3.97 9.84 2.94
N LEU A 79 -4.83 9.90 3.93
CA LEU A 79 -5.95 8.97 4.04
C LEU A 79 -7.01 9.34 3.00
N LEU A 80 -7.26 8.43 2.06
CA LEU A 80 -8.39 8.48 1.14
C LEU A 80 -9.53 7.66 1.72
N VAL A 81 -10.67 8.28 1.95
CA VAL A 81 -11.91 7.59 2.32
C VAL A 81 -12.84 7.61 1.13
N HIS A 82 -13.09 6.44 0.59
CA HIS A 82 -13.95 6.26 -0.58
C HIS A 82 -15.38 5.93 -0.14
N PRO A 83 -16.43 6.42 -0.83
CA PRO A 83 -17.81 6.21 -0.41
C PRO A 83 -18.28 4.75 -0.43
N LEU A 84 -17.63 3.92 -1.26
CA LEU A 84 -17.98 2.49 -1.44
C LEU A 84 -16.87 1.54 -0.98
N TRP A 85 -15.65 2.04 -0.80
CA TRP A 85 -14.47 1.23 -0.55
C TRP A 85 -13.88 1.55 0.81
N GLN A 86 -12.97 0.71 1.22
CA GLN A 86 -12.21 0.94 2.45
C GLN A 86 -11.36 2.21 2.35
N SER A 87 -11.01 2.77 3.48
CA SER A 87 -10.00 3.81 3.56
C SER A 87 -8.61 3.24 3.24
N ALA A 88 -7.81 3.99 2.51
CA ALA A 88 -6.45 3.61 2.16
C ALA A 88 -5.52 4.82 2.29
N SER A 89 -4.27 4.57 2.73
CA SER A 89 -3.21 5.57 2.64
C SER A 89 -2.74 5.65 1.19
N VAL A 90 -2.80 6.83 0.59
CA VAL A 90 -2.51 7.01 -0.85
C VAL A 90 -1.72 8.28 -1.12
N TYR A 91 -0.96 8.26 -2.20
CA TYR A 91 -0.36 9.45 -2.80
C TYR A 91 -1.27 9.98 -3.91
N PHE A 92 -1.50 11.29 -3.92
CA PHE A 92 -2.18 11.96 -5.01
C PHE A 92 -1.17 12.22 -6.13
N VAL A 93 -1.23 11.44 -7.22
CA VAL A 93 -0.16 11.39 -8.24
C VAL A 93 -0.47 12.22 -9.47
N ASP A 94 -1.74 12.32 -9.86
CA ASP A 94 -2.14 13.03 -11.07
C ASP A 94 -3.48 13.74 -10.86
N LEU A 95 -3.54 14.99 -11.28
CA LEU A 95 -4.75 15.80 -11.30
C LEU A 95 -4.82 16.53 -12.63
N LYS A 96 -5.84 16.24 -13.42
CA LYS A 96 -6.06 16.86 -14.71
C LYS A 96 -7.34 17.68 -14.69
N LEU A 97 -7.24 18.90 -15.19
CA LEU A 97 -8.37 19.73 -15.51
C LEU A 97 -8.75 19.51 -16.98
N GLN A 98 -9.96 19.02 -17.21
CA GLN A 98 -10.52 18.89 -18.55
C GLN A 98 -11.69 19.86 -18.67
N GLN A 99 -11.54 20.89 -19.47
CA GLN A 99 -12.52 21.96 -19.47
C GLN A 99 -12.76 22.57 -20.84
N GLU A 100 -14.06 22.72 -21.19
CA GLU A 100 -14.53 23.76 -22.07
C GLU A 100 -14.70 25.04 -21.24
N PRO A 101 -14.42 26.24 -21.79
CA PRO A 101 -14.50 27.48 -21.02
C PRO A 101 -15.96 27.82 -20.68
N ARG A 102 -16.40 27.36 -19.51
CA ARG A 102 -17.69 27.68 -18.90
C ARG A 102 -17.46 28.24 -17.51
N PRO A 103 -18.12 29.33 -17.11
CA PRO A 103 -17.84 29.98 -15.83
C PRO A 103 -18.21 29.14 -14.61
N ASP A 104 -19.20 28.27 -14.70
CA ASP A 104 -19.78 27.54 -13.59
C ASP A 104 -19.59 26.02 -13.68
N TYR A 105 -18.61 25.56 -14.43
CA TYR A 105 -18.39 24.15 -14.67
C TYR A 105 -16.91 23.82 -14.76
N VAL A 106 -16.49 22.81 -14.02
CA VAL A 106 -15.13 22.26 -14.03
C VAL A 106 -15.21 20.74 -14.07
N ARG A 107 -14.64 20.15 -15.11
CA ARG A 107 -14.43 18.71 -15.20
C ARG A 107 -12.98 18.38 -14.87
N TYR A 108 -12.77 17.39 -14.04
CA TYR A 108 -11.44 16.97 -13.62
C TYR A 108 -11.34 15.45 -13.60
N SER A 109 -10.11 14.95 -13.73
CA SER A 109 -9.76 13.57 -13.46
C SER A 109 -8.58 13.51 -12.49
N PHE A 110 -8.53 12.45 -11.73
CA PHE A 110 -7.51 12.25 -10.70
C PHE A 110 -7.00 10.82 -10.67
N THR A 111 -5.79 10.66 -10.15
CA THR A 111 -5.17 9.35 -9.94
C THR A 111 -4.50 9.32 -8.57
N PHE A 112 -4.85 8.33 -7.78
CA PHE A 112 -4.19 8.00 -6.54
C PHE A 112 -3.44 6.67 -6.66
N TRP A 113 -2.28 6.61 -6.04
CA TRP A 113 -1.51 5.39 -5.85
C TRP A 113 -1.48 5.01 -4.39
N GLU A 114 -1.80 3.76 -4.10
CA GLU A 114 -1.73 3.27 -2.73
C GLU A 114 -0.30 3.30 -2.20
N ALA A 115 -0.16 3.84 -0.98
CA ALA A 115 1.09 3.79 -0.24
C ALA A 115 1.19 2.42 0.45
N TYR A 116 2.24 1.68 0.16
CA TYR A 116 2.49 0.36 0.74
C TYR A 116 3.19 0.53 2.10
N GLU A 117 2.48 1.03 3.10
CA GLU A 117 3.04 1.22 4.45
C GLU A 117 3.00 -0.06 5.30
N ASN A 118 2.15 -1.00 4.94
CA ASN A 118 1.92 -2.22 5.75
C ASN A 118 3.06 -3.23 5.71
N TYR A 119 3.99 -3.13 4.77
CA TYR A 119 5.11 -4.08 4.69
C TYR A 119 6.13 -3.87 5.82
N SER A 120 6.33 -2.63 6.25
CA SER A 120 7.24 -2.30 7.35
C SER A 120 6.63 -2.57 8.73
N GLU A 121 5.31 -2.48 8.87
CA GLU A 121 4.62 -2.80 10.12
C GLU A 121 4.49 -4.31 10.33
N ALA A 122 4.18 -5.08 9.29
CA ALA A 122 4.18 -6.54 9.37
C ALA A 122 5.55 -7.09 9.74
N LEU A 123 6.62 -6.57 9.15
CA LEU A 123 7.99 -6.94 9.50
C LEU A 123 8.42 -6.46 10.89
N LYS A 124 7.90 -5.34 11.38
CA LYS A 124 8.13 -4.85 12.74
C LYS A 124 7.36 -5.67 13.79
N GLN A 125 6.17 -6.13 13.46
CA GLN A 125 5.36 -6.97 14.35
C GLN A 125 5.96 -8.37 14.52
N ASP A 126 6.45 -8.97 13.45
CA ASP A 126 7.13 -10.27 13.52
C ASP A 126 8.49 -10.22 14.25
N SER A 127 9.19 -9.07 14.21
CA SER A 127 10.42 -8.89 14.98
C SER A 127 10.19 -8.52 16.44
N GLY A 128 8.96 -8.16 16.83
CA GLY A 128 8.58 -7.76 18.19
C GLY A 128 8.02 -8.87 19.08
N THR A 129 7.72 -10.05 18.55
CA THR A 129 7.02 -11.12 19.30
C THR A 129 7.93 -12.24 19.80
N VAL A 130 9.25 -12.04 19.80
CA VAL A 130 10.21 -13.01 20.38
C VAL A 130 10.70 -12.59 21.78
N GLY A 131 9.91 -11.83 22.48
CA GLY A 131 10.26 -11.39 23.83
C GLY A 131 9.08 -11.16 24.74
N GLY A 132 8.16 -12.11 24.84
CA GLY A 132 7.01 -12.07 25.77
C GLY A 132 6.79 -13.39 26.45
N GLU A 133 7.16 -13.46 27.72
CA GLU A 133 6.88 -14.49 28.71
C GLU A 133 5.57 -15.25 28.47
N LEU A 134 5.67 -16.57 28.30
CA LEU A 134 4.60 -17.51 28.62
C LEU A 134 4.99 -18.25 29.91
N ALA A 135 4.57 -17.67 31.02
CA ALA A 135 4.38 -18.43 32.24
C ALA A 135 3.01 -19.12 32.15
N GLY A 136 2.99 -20.45 32.22
CA GLY A 136 1.76 -21.15 32.60
C GLY A 136 1.42 -22.43 31.86
N GLN A 137 1.99 -23.54 32.31
CA GLN A 137 1.39 -24.87 32.43
C GLN A 137 1.06 -25.74 31.22
N GLY A 138 1.84 -26.81 31.12
CA GLY A 138 1.33 -28.17 31.00
C GLY A 138 1.25 -28.81 29.63
N GLY A 139 2.19 -29.69 29.28
CA GLY A 139 1.90 -30.78 28.35
C GLY A 139 2.91 -31.04 27.24
N THR A 140 3.85 -31.95 27.54
CA THR A 140 4.53 -32.90 26.65
C THR A 140 5.12 -32.48 25.30
N SER A 141 6.45 -32.41 25.29
CA SER A 141 7.35 -33.03 24.30
C SER A 141 7.14 -32.76 22.82
N GLY A 142 7.90 -31.80 22.31
CA GLY A 142 8.19 -31.61 20.90
C GLY A 142 9.13 -30.41 20.78
N LYS A 143 10.43 -30.65 20.94
CA LYS A 143 11.44 -29.59 20.83
C LYS A 143 11.60 -29.20 19.37
N GLU A 144 10.82 -28.25 18.91
CA GLU A 144 11.12 -27.58 17.64
C GLU A 144 12.42 -26.78 17.77
N PRO A 145 13.35 -26.88 16.83
CA PRO A 145 14.60 -26.13 16.88
C PRO A 145 14.28 -24.64 16.76
N ALA A 146 14.56 -23.89 17.81
CA ALA A 146 14.42 -22.42 17.78
C ALA A 146 15.32 -21.84 16.69
N ILE A 147 14.73 -21.29 15.65
CA ILE A 147 15.44 -20.59 14.57
C ILE A 147 16.05 -19.33 15.16
N ARG A 148 17.38 -19.22 15.13
CA ARG A 148 18.12 -18.04 15.57
C ARG A 148 18.67 -17.31 14.36
N TYR A 149 18.47 -16.01 14.29
CA TYR A 149 19.02 -15.16 13.24
C TYR A 149 20.26 -14.43 13.75
N HIS A 150 21.29 -14.36 12.92
CA HIS A 150 22.51 -13.61 13.19
C HIS A 150 22.72 -12.56 12.11
N THR A 151 22.94 -11.31 12.51
CA THR A 151 23.30 -10.24 11.59
C THR A 151 24.80 -10.29 11.32
N VAL A 152 25.17 -10.59 10.09
CA VAL A 152 26.57 -10.73 9.67
C VAL A 152 27.31 -9.40 9.79
N VAL A 153 28.43 -9.40 10.48
CA VAL A 153 29.33 -8.26 10.66
C VAL A 153 30.67 -8.57 10.01
N ARG A 154 31.40 -7.51 9.62
CA ARG A 154 32.73 -7.68 9.00
C ARG A 154 33.68 -8.38 9.98
N GLY A 155 34.14 -9.56 9.60
CA GLY A 155 35.00 -10.42 10.43
C GLY A 155 34.33 -11.73 10.88
N ASP A 156 33.03 -11.88 10.66
CA ASP A 156 32.35 -13.13 10.94
C ASP A 156 32.79 -14.22 9.96
N ASN A 157 32.95 -15.43 10.49
CA ASN A 157 33.11 -16.62 9.69
C ASN A 157 32.23 -17.75 10.22
N LEU A 158 31.90 -18.68 9.35
CA LEU A 158 30.96 -19.77 9.64
C LEU A 158 31.42 -20.66 10.82
N TRP A 159 32.72 -20.84 11.01
CA TRP A 159 33.30 -21.62 12.08
C TRP A 159 33.09 -20.96 13.45
N THR A 160 33.30 -19.65 13.51
CA THR A 160 33.10 -18.88 14.74
C THR A 160 31.62 -18.83 15.10
N LEU A 161 30.75 -18.64 14.13
CA LEU A 161 29.29 -18.63 14.31
C LEU A 161 28.77 -20.01 14.75
N ALA A 162 29.20 -21.07 14.10
CA ALA A 162 28.81 -22.44 14.51
C ALA A 162 29.21 -22.72 15.96
N ARG A 163 30.39 -22.30 16.39
CA ARG A 163 30.85 -22.45 17.77
C ARG A 163 30.06 -21.62 18.76
N THR A 164 29.69 -20.38 18.38
CA THR A 164 28.90 -19.47 19.22
C THR A 164 27.47 -19.98 19.40
N TYR A 165 26.90 -20.57 18.38
CA TYR A 165 25.50 -21.05 18.39
C TYR A 165 25.36 -22.56 18.65
N GLY A 166 26.46 -23.27 18.92
CA GLY A 166 26.47 -24.70 19.26
C GLY A 166 26.00 -25.59 18.12
N THR A 167 26.28 -25.22 16.86
CA THR A 167 25.92 -25.97 15.65
C THR A 167 27.16 -26.41 14.89
N THR A 168 27.03 -27.25 13.89
CA THR A 168 28.13 -27.72 13.03
C THR A 168 27.99 -27.13 11.62
N VAL A 169 29.12 -26.78 11.00
CA VAL A 169 29.20 -26.42 9.59
C VAL A 169 29.34 -27.71 8.79
N GLN A 170 28.35 -28.03 7.96
CA GLN A 170 28.44 -29.09 6.94
C GLN A 170 28.87 -28.52 5.62
#